data_65c8bff21932d21228a247749ad3d82b
#
_entry.id   65c8bff21932d21228a247749ad3d82b
#
_cell.length_a   1.000
_cell.length_b   1.000
_cell.length_c   1.000
_cell.angle_alpha   90.00
_cell.angle_beta   90.00
_cell.angle_gamma   90.00
#
_symmetry.space_group_name_H-M   'P 1'
#
loop_
_entity.id
_entity.type
_entity.pdbx_description
1 polymer ?
#
loop_
_entity_poly.entity_id
_entity_poly.type
_entity_poly.pdbx_seq_one_letter_code
_entity_poly.pdbx_strand_id
1 'polypeptide(L)'
;NAKLIKSMQEEDPDLFTFLVGDRIEEIELADLNDEVSAAETITSITRLTARGANRVVVCFDNDDATHCESQFKRIAFNSYPRHLLGAVPMLFASELAEDISSNRRGWTALINSFLHPAMESFLYNAENRLREYRTKNPLLIFRNDGDASRVAKTIALKTYSSGPRGGMEGVKEFSKKYKLNNVISMDIGGTTTDIGQVINNTVSESRRGTVEGVPTSFGLCEISSPGVGGSSILSINGKDIQVGPESVGAVPGPASFGRGGKESTMTDVNLLMGLLDPQTFFGGGLKLDIDRARAAIDENIASPLGISADEALVKLRDAYDKKVSDEIVEFANVS
;
A
#
# COMPACT_ATOMS: atom_id res chain seq x y z
N ASN A 1 -16.35 -15.01 18.80
CA ASN A 1 -17.32 -14.01 18.41
C ASN A 1 -17.74 -14.15 16.94
N ALA A 2 -18.69 -15.06 16.69
CA ALA A 2 -19.28 -15.31 15.36
C ALA A 2 -19.73 -14.01 14.66
N LYS A 3 -20.12 -13.02 15.45
CA LYS A 3 -20.62 -11.74 14.96
C LYS A 3 -19.50 -10.87 14.36
N LEU A 4 -18.32 -10.82 14.98
CA LEU A 4 -17.17 -10.07 14.46
C LEU A 4 -16.65 -10.71 13.17
N ILE A 5 -16.43 -12.02 13.18
CA ILE A 5 -15.95 -12.76 12.01
C ILE A 5 -16.91 -12.60 10.84
N LYS A 6 -18.22 -12.75 11.09
CA LYS A 6 -19.25 -12.55 10.06
C LYS A 6 -19.24 -11.13 9.50
N SER A 7 -19.12 -10.11 10.35
CA SER A 7 -19.03 -8.71 9.91
C SER A 7 -17.83 -8.46 9.01
N MET A 8 -16.67 -9.00 9.35
CA MET A 8 -15.46 -8.86 8.54
C MET A 8 -15.55 -9.62 7.21
N GLN A 9 -16.15 -10.81 7.22
CA GLN A 9 -16.39 -11.59 6.01
C GLN A 9 -17.41 -10.93 5.06
N GLU A 10 -18.43 -10.25 5.59
CA GLU A 10 -19.41 -9.53 4.80
C GLU A 10 -18.84 -8.24 4.20
N GLU A 11 -17.86 -7.62 4.85
CA GLU A 11 -17.23 -6.38 4.41
C GLU A 11 -16.28 -6.59 3.22
N ASP A 12 -15.39 -7.57 3.30
CA ASP A 12 -14.53 -8.01 2.19
C ASP A 12 -14.27 -9.52 2.26
N PRO A 13 -15.06 -10.34 1.58
CA PRO A 13 -14.93 -11.80 1.59
C PRO A 13 -13.60 -12.30 1.02
N ASP A 14 -13.11 -11.64 -0.03
CA ASP A 14 -11.91 -12.05 -0.75
C ASP A 14 -10.66 -11.76 0.05
N LEU A 15 -10.53 -10.55 0.58
CA LEU A 15 -9.41 -10.15 1.43
C LEU A 15 -9.41 -10.98 2.73
N PHE A 16 -10.57 -11.20 3.34
CA PHE A 16 -10.67 -12.02 4.54
C PHE A 16 -10.21 -13.47 4.29
N THR A 17 -10.68 -14.08 3.20
CA THR A 17 -10.29 -15.43 2.81
C THR A 17 -8.79 -15.51 2.50
N PHE A 18 -8.25 -14.52 1.84
CA PHE A 18 -6.81 -14.43 1.54
C PHE A 18 -5.96 -14.37 2.81
N LEU A 19 -6.32 -13.54 3.78
CA LEU A 19 -5.56 -13.35 5.01
C LEU A 19 -5.70 -14.50 6.00
N VAL A 20 -6.90 -15.05 6.14
CA VAL A 20 -7.27 -15.97 7.22
C VAL A 20 -7.60 -17.39 6.72
N GLY A 21 -8.36 -17.52 5.63
CA GLY A 21 -8.87 -18.79 5.12
C GLY A 21 -9.79 -19.49 6.14
N ASP A 22 -9.51 -20.77 6.40
CA ASP A 22 -10.20 -21.60 7.38
C ASP A 22 -9.55 -21.60 8.78
N ARG A 23 -8.49 -20.80 8.97
CA ARG A 23 -7.71 -20.71 10.21
C ARG A 23 -8.37 -19.77 11.23
N ILE A 24 -9.57 -20.14 11.66
CA ILE A 24 -10.38 -19.37 12.59
C ILE A 24 -10.72 -20.24 13.78
N GLU A 25 -10.60 -19.70 14.98
CA GLU A 25 -11.11 -20.26 16.22
C GLU A 25 -11.91 -19.19 16.96
N GLU A 26 -13.07 -19.59 17.45
CA GLU A 26 -13.91 -18.77 18.30
C GLU A 26 -13.83 -19.30 19.73
N ILE A 27 -13.60 -18.42 20.68
CA ILE A 27 -13.48 -18.77 22.09
C ILE A 27 -14.48 -17.91 22.87
N GLU A 28 -15.31 -18.57 23.66
CA GLU A 28 -16.13 -17.92 24.69
C GLU A 28 -15.43 -18.08 26.04
N LEU A 29 -14.93 -16.98 26.56
CA LEU A 29 -14.23 -16.95 27.83
C LEU A 29 -15.17 -16.39 28.90
N ALA A 30 -15.78 -17.32 29.69
CA ALA A 30 -16.65 -16.93 30.79
C ALA A 30 -15.82 -16.41 31.98
N ASP A 31 -14.71 -17.03 32.31
CA ASP A 31 -13.72 -16.57 33.28
C ASP A 31 -12.32 -17.06 32.87
N LEU A 32 -11.46 -16.14 32.50
CA LEU A 32 -10.08 -16.43 32.07
C LEU A 32 -9.17 -16.93 33.21
N ASN A 33 -9.63 -16.92 34.45
CA ASN A 33 -8.92 -17.50 35.60
C ASN A 33 -9.24 -18.96 35.83
N ASP A 34 -10.22 -19.52 35.13
CA ASP A 34 -10.60 -20.91 35.21
C ASP A 34 -9.65 -21.83 34.41
N GLU A 35 -9.33 -22.97 34.93
CA GLU A 35 -8.50 -24.01 34.28
C GLU A 35 -9.10 -24.48 32.95
N VAL A 36 -10.43 -24.50 32.82
CA VAL A 36 -11.14 -24.91 31.60
C VAL A 36 -10.89 -23.87 30.48
N SER A 37 -11.05 -22.60 30.80
CA SER A 37 -10.79 -21.48 29.83
C SER A 37 -9.33 -21.45 29.40
N ALA A 38 -8.39 -21.76 30.31
CA ALA A 38 -6.98 -21.89 29.99
C ALA A 38 -6.70 -23.05 29.03
N ALA A 39 -7.30 -24.20 29.27
CA ALA A 39 -7.16 -25.39 28.42
C ALA A 39 -7.77 -25.17 27.03
N GLU A 40 -8.90 -24.48 26.95
CA GLU A 40 -9.55 -24.11 25.69
C GLU A 40 -8.70 -23.13 24.86
N THR A 41 -8.13 -22.11 25.49
CA THR A 41 -7.18 -21.18 24.87
C THR A 41 -6.01 -21.92 24.22
N ILE A 42 -5.37 -22.84 24.97
CA ILE A 42 -4.23 -23.61 24.46
C ILE A 42 -4.65 -24.53 23.31
N THR A 43 -5.81 -25.16 23.44
CA THR A 43 -6.37 -26.04 22.41
C THR A 43 -6.64 -25.30 21.12
N SER A 44 -7.20 -24.08 21.18
CA SER A 44 -7.49 -23.26 20.03
C SER A 44 -6.21 -22.78 19.32
N ILE A 45 -5.19 -22.36 20.07
CA ILE A 45 -3.87 -22.05 19.50
C ILE A 45 -3.28 -23.26 18.79
N THR A 46 -3.36 -24.44 19.41
CA THR A 46 -2.86 -25.69 18.83
C THR A 46 -3.59 -26.07 17.56
N ARG A 47 -4.91 -25.91 17.50
CA ARG A 47 -5.71 -26.13 16.28
C ARG A 47 -5.35 -25.20 15.15
N LEU A 48 -5.17 -23.90 15.45
CA LEU A 48 -4.75 -22.91 14.44
C LEU A 48 -3.38 -23.27 13.86
N THR A 49 -2.42 -23.61 14.71
CA THR A 49 -1.06 -23.99 14.26
C THR A 49 -1.06 -25.31 13.49
N ALA A 50 -1.87 -26.29 13.88
CA ALA A 50 -2.05 -27.53 13.13
C ALA A 50 -2.65 -27.33 11.74
N ARG A 51 -3.45 -26.28 11.55
CA ARG A 51 -3.95 -25.83 10.23
C ARG A 51 -2.95 -24.93 9.47
N GLY A 52 -1.73 -24.80 9.95
CA GLY A 52 -0.66 -24.07 9.29
C GLY A 52 -0.62 -22.56 9.60
N ALA A 53 -1.28 -22.11 10.66
CA ALA A 53 -1.12 -20.73 11.10
C ALA A 53 0.31 -20.53 11.65
N ASN A 54 1.04 -19.61 11.06
CA ASN A 54 2.38 -19.21 11.51
C ASN A 54 2.39 -17.96 12.38
N ARG A 55 1.23 -17.33 12.54
CA ARG A 55 0.95 -16.19 13.42
C ARG A 55 -0.48 -16.28 13.92
N VAL A 56 -0.74 -15.77 15.11
CA VAL A 56 -2.09 -15.72 15.69
C VAL A 56 -2.45 -14.28 15.98
N VAL A 57 -3.60 -13.84 15.49
CA VAL A 57 -4.21 -12.55 15.83
C VAL A 57 -5.33 -12.81 16.82
N VAL A 58 -5.32 -12.08 17.92
CA VAL A 58 -6.34 -12.16 18.97
C VAL A 58 -7.11 -10.86 18.99
N CYS A 59 -8.44 -10.94 18.86
CA CYS A 59 -9.33 -9.78 18.92
C CYS A 59 -10.61 -10.12 19.67
N PHE A 60 -10.92 -9.37 20.72
CA PHE A 60 -12.15 -9.50 21.48
C PHE A 60 -13.16 -8.43 21.06
N ASP A 61 -14.43 -8.88 20.92
CA ASP A 61 -15.57 -8.02 20.57
C ASP A 61 -16.41 -7.72 21.81
N ASN A 62 -15.83 -6.98 22.75
CA ASN A 62 -16.49 -6.51 23.96
C ASN A 62 -15.90 -5.18 24.44
N ASP A 63 -16.57 -4.55 25.40
CA ASP A 63 -16.16 -3.25 25.95
C ASP A 63 -14.85 -3.34 26.77
N ASP A 64 -14.48 -4.53 27.24
CA ASP A 64 -13.27 -4.80 28.03
C ASP A 64 -12.24 -5.64 27.25
N ALA A 65 -12.18 -5.43 25.94
CA ALA A 65 -11.31 -6.19 25.04
C ALA A 65 -9.84 -6.19 25.49
N THR A 66 -9.32 -5.06 25.97
CA THR A 66 -7.94 -4.92 26.46
C THR A 66 -7.66 -5.83 27.63
N HIS A 67 -8.59 -5.92 28.58
CA HIS A 67 -8.45 -6.81 29.74
C HIS A 67 -8.51 -8.28 29.32
N CYS A 68 -9.48 -8.65 28.48
CA CYS A 68 -9.63 -10.01 27.95
C CYS A 68 -8.39 -10.45 27.16
N GLU A 69 -7.87 -9.59 26.29
CA GLU A 69 -6.65 -9.87 25.53
C GLU A 69 -5.43 -10.02 26.44
N SER A 70 -5.31 -9.19 27.49
CA SER A 70 -4.22 -9.29 28.46
C SER A 70 -4.26 -10.61 29.26
N GLN A 71 -5.45 -11.08 29.61
CA GLN A 71 -5.60 -12.35 30.30
C GLN A 71 -5.31 -13.54 29.37
N PHE A 72 -5.83 -13.51 28.14
CA PHE A 72 -5.49 -14.48 27.10
C PHE A 72 -3.97 -14.56 26.88
N LYS A 73 -3.33 -13.42 26.77
CA LYS A 73 -1.87 -13.28 26.62
C LYS A 73 -1.11 -13.95 27.75
N ARG A 74 -1.55 -13.76 29.00
CA ARG A 74 -0.93 -14.40 30.18
C ARG A 74 -1.02 -15.93 30.08
N ILE A 75 -2.20 -16.47 29.76
CA ILE A 75 -2.42 -17.90 29.60
C ILE A 75 -1.53 -18.44 28.48
N ALA A 76 -1.61 -17.82 27.31
CA ALA A 76 -0.88 -18.25 26.13
C ALA A 76 0.64 -18.27 26.36
N PHE A 77 1.21 -17.23 26.96
CA PHE A 77 2.66 -17.14 27.19
C PHE A 77 3.18 -17.98 28.36
N ASN A 78 2.32 -18.40 29.28
CA ASN A 78 2.67 -19.40 30.26
C ASN A 78 2.85 -20.77 29.61
N SER A 79 2.04 -21.12 28.63
CA SER A 79 2.07 -22.42 27.93
C SER A 79 3.01 -22.41 26.72
N TYR A 80 3.14 -21.29 26.04
CA TYR A 80 4.03 -21.07 24.89
C TYR A 80 5.01 -19.90 25.14
N PRO A 81 5.96 -20.06 26.07
CA PRO A 81 6.95 -19.02 26.35
C PRO A 81 7.73 -18.67 25.07
N ARG A 82 7.97 -17.39 24.86
CA ARG A 82 8.60 -16.86 23.62
C ARG A 82 9.99 -17.42 23.32
N HIS A 83 10.69 -17.93 24.31
CA HIS A 83 12.02 -18.53 24.15
C HIS A 83 12.00 -19.98 23.66
N LEU A 84 10.84 -20.62 23.59
CA LEU A 84 10.72 -21.98 23.05
C LEU A 84 10.66 -21.93 21.52
N LEU A 85 11.29 -22.91 20.86
CA LEU A 85 11.32 -23.02 19.39
C LEU A 85 9.93 -23.19 18.76
N GLY A 86 8.96 -23.72 19.51
CA GLY A 86 7.57 -23.86 19.07
C GLY A 86 6.67 -22.66 19.39
N ALA A 87 7.24 -21.55 19.88
CA ALA A 87 6.46 -20.37 20.20
C ALA A 87 5.94 -19.70 18.93
N VAL A 88 4.63 -19.51 18.83
CA VAL A 88 3.98 -18.84 17.70
C VAL A 88 3.87 -17.36 18.00
N PRO A 89 4.27 -16.47 17.08
CA PRO A 89 4.05 -15.02 17.22
C PRO A 89 2.57 -14.71 17.38
N MET A 90 2.22 -13.97 18.43
CA MET A 90 0.85 -13.55 18.71
C MET A 90 0.75 -12.03 18.69
N LEU A 91 -0.31 -11.53 18.05
CA LEU A 91 -0.64 -10.12 17.96
C LEU A 91 -1.99 -9.87 18.61
N PHE A 92 -2.05 -8.94 19.53
CA PHE A 92 -3.26 -8.54 20.24
C PHE A 92 -3.79 -7.23 19.65
N ALA A 93 -5.03 -7.24 19.21
CA ALA A 93 -5.58 -6.12 18.45
C ALA A 93 -5.67 -4.83 19.28
N SER A 94 -5.98 -4.92 20.57
CA SER A 94 -6.03 -3.77 21.48
C SER A 94 -4.65 -3.17 21.81
N GLU A 95 -3.58 -3.98 21.74
CA GLU A 95 -2.21 -3.48 21.92
C GLU A 95 -1.70 -2.72 20.69
N LEU A 96 -2.28 -3.01 19.51
CA LEU A 96 -1.89 -2.37 18.27
C LEU A 96 -2.58 -1.03 18.07
N ALA A 97 -3.86 -0.94 18.43
CA ALA A 97 -4.67 0.26 18.26
C ALA A 97 -5.77 0.40 19.31
N GLU A 98 -5.86 1.59 19.90
CA GLU A 98 -6.98 1.96 20.75
C GLU A 98 -8.15 2.39 19.88
N ASP A 99 -9.15 1.52 19.69
CA ASP A 99 -10.36 1.81 18.95
C ASP A 99 -11.55 1.07 19.58
N ILE A 100 -12.70 1.72 19.63
CA ILE A 100 -13.94 1.13 20.14
C ILE A 100 -14.43 0.01 19.20
N SER A 101 -14.24 0.19 17.89
CA SER A 101 -14.69 -0.80 16.89
C SER A 101 -13.77 -2.02 16.88
N SER A 102 -14.30 -3.16 17.30
CA SER A 102 -13.64 -4.46 17.19
C SER A 102 -13.34 -4.84 15.74
N ASN A 103 -14.22 -4.47 14.80
CA ASN A 103 -14.03 -4.70 13.37
C ASN A 103 -12.77 -3.98 12.86
N ARG A 104 -12.63 -2.67 13.11
CA ARG A 104 -11.43 -1.93 12.73
C ARG A 104 -10.17 -2.44 13.41
N ARG A 105 -10.23 -2.80 14.71
CA ARG A 105 -9.09 -3.42 15.40
C ARG A 105 -8.71 -4.76 14.76
N GLY A 106 -9.70 -5.59 14.41
CA GLY A 106 -9.52 -6.88 13.75
C GLY A 106 -8.81 -6.72 12.40
N TRP A 107 -9.34 -5.88 11.51
CA TRP A 107 -8.72 -5.61 10.22
C TRP A 107 -7.31 -5.04 10.36
N THR A 108 -7.12 -4.07 11.24
CA THR A 108 -5.80 -3.47 11.52
C THR A 108 -4.79 -4.54 11.94
N ALA A 109 -5.19 -5.44 12.82
CA ALA A 109 -4.31 -6.49 13.32
C ALA A 109 -4.02 -7.57 12.27
N LEU A 110 -5.01 -7.97 11.46
CA LEU A 110 -4.82 -8.95 10.37
C LEU A 110 -3.88 -8.40 9.30
N ILE A 111 -4.14 -7.19 8.80
CA ILE A 111 -3.28 -6.56 7.76
C ILE A 111 -1.87 -6.34 8.31
N ASN A 112 -1.73 -5.85 9.55
CA ASN A 112 -0.41 -5.68 10.16
C ASN A 112 0.33 -7.02 10.31
N SER A 113 -0.38 -8.08 10.73
CA SER A 113 0.20 -9.43 10.87
C SER A 113 0.69 -9.98 9.53
N PHE A 114 -0.03 -9.71 8.44
CA PHE A 114 0.34 -10.10 7.09
C PHE A 114 1.59 -9.34 6.60
N LEU A 115 1.63 -8.03 6.78
CA LEU A 115 2.74 -7.18 6.33
C LEU A 115 4.02 -7.38 7.14
N HIS A 116 3.90 -7.74 8.42
CA HIS A 116 5.00 -7.74 9.38
C HIS A 116 6.23 -8.53 8.93
N PRO A 117 6.14 -9.80 8.45
CA PRO A 117 7.32 -10.60 8.12
C PRO A 117 8.17 -9.98 7.00
N ALA A 118 7.51 -9.51 5.94
CA ALA A 118 8.16 -8.89 4.81
C ALA A 118 8.83 -7.56 5.21
N MET A 119 8.12 -6.74 5.96
CA MET A 119 8.64 -5.45 6.44
C MET A 119 9.78 -5.63 7.44
N GLU A 120 9.67 -6.58 8.37
CA GLU A 120 10.72 -6.92 9.32
C GLU A 120 12.00 -7.32 8.59
N SER A 121 11.90 -8.27 7.67
CA SER A 121 13.04 -8.73 6.87
C SER A 121 13.67 -7.59 6.07
N PHE A 122 12.86 -6.82 5.36
CA PHE A 122 13.34 -5.69 4.57
C PHE A 122 14.05 -4.63 5.40
N LEU A 123 13.43 -4.18 6.49
CA LEU A 123 13.95 -3.08 7.31
C LEU A 123 15.21 -3.47 8.07
N TYR A 124 15.28 -4.68 8.63
CA TYR A 124 16.51 -5.15 9.30
C TYR A 124 17.64 -5.40 8.31
N ASN A 125 17.35 -5.91 7.10
CA ASN A 125 18.36 -6.04 6.06
C ASN A 125 18.89 -4.66 5.62
N ALA A 126 18.02 -3.66 5.46
CA ALA A 126 18.42 -2.29 5.15
C ALA A 126 19.30 -1.70 6.26
N GLU A 127 18.90 -1.86 7.54
CA GLU A 127 19.69 -1.37 8.67
C GLU A 127 21.06 -2.06 8.76
N ASN A 128 21.13 -3.38 8.56
CA ASN A 128 22.37 -4.13 8.54
C ASN A 128 23.28 -3.67 7.40
N ARG A 129 22.72 -3.45 6.21
CA ARG A 129 23.48 -2.94 5.07
C ARG A 129 24.10 -1.57 5.34
N LEU A 130 23.34 -0.66 5.97
CA LEU A 130 23.87 0.64 6.38
C LEU A 130 25.01 0.51 7.39
N ARG A 131 24.94 -0.45 8.31
CA ARG A 131 26.02 -0.74 9.27
C ARG A 131 27.28 -1.24 8.57
N GLU A 132 27.16 -2.07 7.54
CA GLU A 132 28.30 -2.49 6.70
C GLU A 132 29.03 -1.28 6.09
N TYR A 133 28.27 -0.27 5.66
CA TYR A 133 28.81 1.02 5.19
C TYR A 133 29.26 1.96 6.32
N ARG A 134 29.35 1.46 7.56
CA ARG A 134 29.77 2.22 8.75
C ARG A 134 28.91 3.46 9.04
N THR A 135 27.66 3.45 8.63
CA THR A 135 26.69 4.51 8.98
C THR A 135 26.45 4.49 10.47
N LYS A 136 26.74 5.61 11.15
CA LYS A 136 26.62 5.73 12.62
C LYS A 136 25.21 6.03 13.09
N ASN A 137 24.42 6.71 12.25
CA ASN A 137 23.04 7.07 12.59
C ASN A 137 22.11 5.85 12.42
N PRO A 138 21.12 5.68 13.30
CA PRO A 138 20.13 4.64 13.14
C PRO A 138 19.27 4.90 11.90
N LEU A 139 18.81 3.83 11.25
CA LEU A 139 17.79 3.93 10.22
C LEU A 139 16.47 4.41 10.85
N LEU A 140 15.94 5.49 10.35
CA LEU A 140 14.62 6.00 10.69
C LEU A 140 13.66 5.70 9.56
N ILE A 141 12.51 5.15 9.92
CA ILE A 141 11.42 4.83 9.00
C ILE A 141 10.38 5.93 9.09
N PHE A 142 10.18 6.63 7.99
CA PHE A 142 9.08 7.57 7.88
C PHE A 142 7.75 6.81 7.77
N ARG A 143 6.71 7.29 8.43
CA ARG A 143 5.44 6.59 8.59
C ARG A 143 4.28 7.40 8.00
N ASN A 144 3.18 6.72 7.77
CA ASN A 144 1.94 7.32 7.24
C ASN A 144 1.26 8.32 8.19
N ASP A 145 1.67 8.37 9.46
CA ASP A 145 1.26 9.40 10.43
C ASP A 145 2.09 10.70 10.36
N GLY A 146 3.05 10.78 9.43
CA GLY A 146 3.92 11.95 9.26
C GLY A 146 5.11 12.01 10.21
N ASP A 147 5.27 11.01 11.08
CA ASP A 147 6.39 10.88 12.00
C ASP A 147 7.45 9.89 11.50
N ALA A 148 8.62 9.91 12.13
CA ALA A 148 9.68 8.94 11.88
C ALA A 148 10.00 8.13 13.14
N SER A 149 10.29 6.84 12.97
CA SER A 149 10.62 5.94 14.07
C SER A 149 11.76 5.00 13.70
N ARG A 150 12.46 4.48 14.72
CA ARG A 150 13.44 3.40 14.51
C ARG A 150 12.74 2.12 14.07
N VAL A 151 13.46 1.26 13.32
CA VAL A 151 12.94 -0.03 12.84
C VAL A 151 12.24 -0.81 13.96
N ALA A 152 12.88 -1.01 15.10
CA ALA A 152 12.35 -1.78 16.24
C ALA A 152 11.09 -1.18 16.90
N LYS A 153 10.71 0.06 16.56
CA LYS A 153 9.50 0.74 17.06
C LYS A 153 8.47 1.01 15.98
N THR A 154 8.70 0.52 14.77
CA THR A 154 7.80 0.74 13.63
C THR A 154 6.79 -0.41 13.53
N ILE A 155 5.52 -0.06 13.44
CA ILE A 155 4.42 -0.98 13.15
C ILE A 155 4.37 -1.13 11.63
N ALA A 156 4.28 -2.36 11.10
CA ALA A 156 4.33 -2.62 9.67
C ALA A 156 3.24 -1.85 8.89
N LEU A 157 2.02 -1.83 9.38
CA LEU A 157 0.92 -1.09 8.76
C LEU A 157 1.18 0.43 8.70
N LYS A 158 1.96 0.99 9.62
CA LYS A 158 2.33 2.41 9.60
C LYS A 158 3.31 2.78 8.49
N THR A 159 3.86 1.81 7.77
CA THR A 159 4.68 2.04 6.57
C THR A 159 3.85 2.11 5.28
N TYR A 160 2.58 1.68 5.33
CA TYR A 160 1.67 1.78 4.19
C TYR A 160 1.49 3.24 3.78
N SER A 161 1.58 3.53 2.47
CA SER A 161 1.50 4.89 1.90
C SER A 161 2.44 5.93 2.52
N SER A 162 3.56 5.51 3.12
CA SER A 162 4.52 6.43 3.73
C SER A 162 5.26 7.29 2.70
N GLY A 163 5.50 6.78 1.49
CA GLY A 163 6.08 7.55 0.38
C GLY A 163 5.22 8.73 -0.05
N PRO A 164 3.97 8.49 -0.47
CA PRO A 164 3.00 9.54 -0.78
C PRO A 164 2.82 10.54 0.39
N ARG A 165 2.73 10.03 1.64
CA ARG A 165 2.68 10.92 2.82
C ARG A 165 3.91 11.83 2.91
N GLY A 166 5.10 11.33 2.65
CA GLY A 166 6.33 12.13 2.64
C GLY A 166 6.30 13.21 1.56
N GLY A 167 5.77 12.91 0.38
CA GLY A 167 5.49 13.88 -0.68
C GLY A 167 4.58 15.01 -0.20
N MET A 168 3.47 14.65 0.48
CA MET A 168 2.52 15.64 1.01
C MET A 168 3.11 16.54 2.11
N GLU A 169 4.00 16.03 2.97
CA GLU A 169 4.73 16.89 3.91
C GLU A 169 5.66 17.88 3.18
N GLY A 170 6.28 17.44 2.08
CA GLY A 170 7.03 18.34 1.19
C GLY A 170 6.15 19.43 0.58
N VAL A 171 4.99 19.06 0.05
CA VAL A 171 4.00 20.03 -0.51
C VAL A 171 3.55 21.03 0.55
N LYS A 172 3.28 20.58 1.79
CA LYS A 172 2.93 21.43 2.91
C LYS A 172 4.02 22.47 3.22
N GLU A 173 5.29 22.10 3.19
CA GLU A 173 6.38 23.06 3.39
C GLU A 173 6.51 24.05 2.22
N PHE A 174 6.29 23.63 0.96
CA PHE A 174 6.19 24.55 -0.17
C PHE A 174 4.99 25.49 -0.05
N SER A 175 3.83 24.98 0.35
CA SER A 175 2.62 25.78 0.63
C SER A 175 2.91 26.91 1.61
N LYS A 176 3.57 26.63 2.72
CA LYS A 176 4.01 27.63 3.70
C LYS A 176 4.98 28.64 3.09
N LYS A 177 6.02 28.15 2.40
CA LYS A 177 7.06 28.99 1.80
C LYS A 177 6.50 29.98 0.79
N TYR A 178 5.57 29.53 -0.06
CA TYR A 178 4.96 30.34 -1.11
C TYR A 178 3.64 31.01 -0.70
N LYS A 179 3.21 30.82 0.57
CA LYS A 179 1.97 31.37 1.13
C LYS A 179 0.72 30.98 0.32
N LEU A 180 0.64 29.71 -0.05
CA LEU A 180 -0.50 29.15 -0.76
C LEU A 180 -1.47 28.52 0.27
N ASN A 181 -2.75 28.86 0.19
CA ASN A 181 -3.74 28.36 1.15
C ASN A 181 -4.26 26.97 0.75
N ASN A 182 -4.50 26.76 -0.54
CA ASN A 182 -5.01 25.50 -1.09
C ASN A 182 -4.08 25.02 -2.20
N VAL A 183 -3.59 23.81 -2.07
CA VAL A 183 -2.68 23.18 -3.03
C VAL A 183 -3.14 21.77 -3.31
N ILE A 184 -3.31 21.44 -4.58
CA ILE A 184 -3.41 20.05 -5.05
C ILE A 184 -2.04 19.64 -5.55
N SER A 185 -1.56 18.53 -5.06
CA SER A 185 -0.30 17.90 -5.49
C SER A 185 -0.61 16.76 -6.44
N MET A 186 0.21 16.63 -7.46
CA MET A 186 0.18 15.51 -8.39
C MET A 186 1.60 15.00 -8.58
N ASP A 187 1.84 13.75 -8.17
CA ASP A 187 3.11 13.03 -8.36
C ASP A 187 2.90 11.93 -9.39
N ILE A 188 3.36 12.15 -10.62
CA ILE A 188 3.23 11.18 -11.71
C ILE A 188 4.42 10.24 -11.68
N GLY A 189 4.16 9.03 -11.17
CA GLY A 189 5.12 7.95 -11.13
C GLY A 189 5.19 7.13 -12.43
N GLY A 190 5.82 5.97 -12.35
CA GLY A 190 5.87 5.02 -13.48
C GLY A 190 4.52 4.32 -13.69
N THR A 191 3.85 3.87 -12.64
CA THR A 191 2.63 3.06 -12.69
C THR A 191 1.38 3.80 -12.23
N THR A 192 1.52 4.71 -11.28
CA THR A 192 0.44 5.46 -10.65
C THR A 192 0.73 6.94 -10.63
N THR A 193 -0.30 7.73 -10.43
CA THR A 193 -0.22 9.17 -10.13
C THR A 193 -0.81 9.39 -8.75
N ASP A 194 -0.02 9.86 -7.80
CA ASP A 194 -0.48 10.17 -6.46
C ASP A 194 -1.02 11.60 -6.41
N ILE A 195 -2.30 11.75 -6.07
CA ILE A 195 -3.01 13.03 -5.96
C ILE A 195 -3.36 13.27 -4.51
N GLY A 196 -2.95 14.41 -3.98
CA GLY A 196 -3.22 14.80 -2.60
C GLY A 196 -3.47 16.29 -2.44
N GLN A 197 -3.95 16.71 -1.26
CA GLN A 197 -4.33 18.09 -1.00
C GLN A 197 -3.75 18.62 0.30
N VAL A 198 -3.35 19.89 0.27
CA VAL A 198 -2.98 20.68 1.46
C VAL A 198 -3.91 21.88 1.54
N ILE A 199 -4.65 22.01 2.64
CA ILE A 199 -5.56 23.10 2.92
C ILE A 199 -5.07 23.86 4.16
N ASN A 200 -4.88 25.16 4.06
CA ASN A 200 -4.41 26.01 5.16
C ASN A 200 -3.16 25.46 5.87
N ASN A 201 -2.18 25.00 5.09
CA ASN A 201 -0.96 24.37 5.58
C ASN A 201 -1.16 23.06 6.36
N THR A 202 -2.28 22.40 6.18
CA THR A 202 -2.58 21.09 6.78
C THR A 202 -2.78 20.07 5.67
N VAL A 203 -2.11 18.92 5.78
CA VAL A 203 -2.35 17.78 4.90
C VAL A 203 -3.72 17.19 5.22
N SER A 204 -4.53 16.92 4.20
CA SER A 204 -5.83 16.27 4.39
C SER A 204 -5.65 14.84 4.89
N GLU A 205 -6.34 14.49 5.97
CA GLU A 205 -6.22 13.18 6.63
C GLU A 205 -7.58 12.65 7.05
N SER A 206 -7.82 11.38 6.81
CA SER A 206 -8.89 10.63 7.45
C SER A 206 -8.43 10.11 8.81
N ARG A 207 -9.19 10.37 9.88
CA ARG A 207 -8.87 9.87 11.23
C ARG A 207 -8.90 8.34 11.32
N ARG A 208 -9.65 7.70 10.45
CA ARG A 208 -9.79 6.26 10.32
C ARG A 208 -9.70 5.93 8.84
N GLY A 209 -8.50 5.61 8.38
CA GLY A 209 -8.25 5.34 6.98
C GLY A 209 -8.70 3.95 6.57
N THR A 210 -8.83 3.75 5.27
CA THR A 210 -9.08 2.45 4.65
C THR A 210 -7.81 1.93 3.99
N VAL A 211 -7.59 0.63 4.06
CA VAL A 211 -6.50 -0.07 3.36
C VAL A 211 -7.13 -1.20 2.57
N GLU A 212 -6.92 -1.25 1.26
CA GLU A 212 -7.56 -2.23 0.37
C GLU A 212 -9.09 -2.30 0.54
N GLY A 213 -9.73 -1.14 0.75
CA GLY A 213 -11.18 -1.04 0.90
C GLY A 213 -11.71 -1.30 2.31
N VAL A 214 -10.94 -1.86 3.22
CA VAL A 214 -11.39 -2.16 4.59
C VAL A 214 -10.96 -1.10 5.60
N PRO A 215 -11.79 -0.78 6.60
CA PRO A 215 -11.52 0.27 7.56
C PRO A 215 -10.44 -0.16 8.56
N THR A 216 -9.53 0.75 8.88
CA THR A 216 -8.48 0.53 9.87
C THR A 216 -8.61 1.49 11.06
N SER A 217 -7.91 1.19 12.14
CA SER A 217 -7.87 2.02 13.35
C SER A 217 -6.85 3.16 13.28
N PHE A 218 -6.06 3.24 12.22
CA PHE A 218 -5.07 4.30 12.04
C PHE A 218 -5.57 5.39 11.11
N GLY A 219 -5.13 6.64 11.39
CA GLY A 219 -5.31 7.73 10.45
C GLY A 219 -4.43 7.54 9.22
N LEU A 220 -4.94 7.89 8.06
CA LEU A 220 -4.21 7.88 6.80
C LEU A 220 -4.36 9.22 6.09
N CYS A 221 -3.31 9.60 5.37
CA CYS A 221 -3.38 10.75 4.47
C CYS A 221 -4.38 10.47 3.34
N GLU A 222 -5.21 11.43 3.03
CA GLU A 222 -6.14 11.34 1.90
C GLU A 222 -5.36 11.54 0.60
N ILE A 223 -5.11 10.43 -0.08
CA ILE A 223 -4.38 10.38 -1.35
C ILE A 223 -5.14 9.43 -2.27
N SER A 224 -5.41 9.90 -3.49
CA SER A 224 -5.86 9.05 -4.59
C SER A 224 -4.64 8.61 -5.39
N SER A 225 -4.56 7.33 -5.73
CA SER A 225 -3.45 6.75 -6.50
C SER A 225 -3.99 5.99 -7.71
N PRO A 226 -4.61 6.69 -8.69
CA PRO A 226 -5.09 6.05 -9.90
C PRO A 226 -3.95 5.37 -10.67
N GLY A 227 -4.26 4.24 -11.30
CA GLY A 227 -3.35 3.44 -12.12
C GLY A 227 -3.00 4.12 -13.46
N VAL A 228 -2.55 5.37 -13.40
CA VAL A 228 -2.16 6.19 -14.54
C VAL A 228 -0.77 6.75 -14.29
N GLY A 229 0.20 6.31 -15.07
CA GLY A 229 1.60 6.74 -14.93
C GLY A 229 2.37 6.64 -16.25
N GLY A 230 3.66 6.91 -16.20
CA GLY A 230 4.51 6.89 -17.40
C GLY A 230 4.58 5.54 -18.12
N SER A 231 4.42 4.45 -17.39
CA SER A 231 4.43 3.07 -17.93
C SER A 231 3.04 2.50 -18.14
N SER A 232 1.96 3.29 -17.98
CA SER A 232 0.60 2.85 -18.29
C SER A 232 0.48 2.49 -19.75
N ILE A 233 -0.18 1.36 -20.04
CA ILE A 233 -0.41 0.87 -21.40
C ILE A 233 -1.43 1.78 -22.07
N LEU A 234 -1.09 2.22 -23.26
CA LEU A 234 -1.95 2.98 -24.17
C LEU A 234 -2.42 2.03 -25.25
N SER A 235 -3.72 1.79 -25.31
CA SER A 235 -4.33 0.83 -26.24
C SER A 235 -5.54 1.42 -26.97
N ILE A 236 -6.06 0.67 -27.93
CA ILE A 236 -7.22 1.07 -28.71
C ILE A 236 -8.42 0.23 -28.29
N ASN A 237 -9.53 0.90 -28.00
CA ASN A 237 -10.83 0.28 -27.82
C ASN A 237 -11.80 0.83 -28.86
N GLY A 238 -11.98 0.09 -29.96
CA GLY A 238 -12.74 0.57 -31.10
C GLY A 238 -12.04 1.70 -31.85
N LYS A 239 -12.51 2.93 -31.68
CA LYS A 239 -11.88 4.16 -32.22
C LYS A 239 -11.27 5.05 -31.12
N ASP A 240 -11.51 4.69 -29.86
CA ASP A 240 -11.09 5.48 -28.72
C ASP A 240 -9.76 4.95 -28.16
N ILE A 241 -9.00 5.85 -27.56
CA ILE A 241 -7.76 5.50 -26.87
C ILE A 241 -8.09 5.22 -25.42
N GLN A 242 -7.64 4.06 -24.95
CA GLN A 242 -7.71 3.67 -23.55
C GLN A 242 -6.35 3.86 -22.88
N VAL A 243 -6.37 4.47 -21.69
CA VAL A 243 -5.18 4.72 -20.84
C VAL A 243 -5.27 3.84 -19.60
N GLY A 244 -4.35 2.89 -19.45
CA GLY A 244 -4.34 1.96 -18.32
C GLY A 244 -5.65 1.15 -18.19
N PRO A 245 -5.98 0.64 -17.00
CA PRO A 245 -5.21 0.70 -15.75
C PRO A 245 -3.93 -0.17 -15.74
N GLU A 246 -3.74 -1.02 -16.73
CA GLU A 246 -2.57 -1.89 -16.83
C GLU A 246 -1.30 -1.10 -17.11
N SER A 247 -0.18 -1.58 -16.58
CA SER A 247 1.14 -0.97 -16.72
C SER A 247 2.18 -2.02 -17.06
N VAL A 248 3.13 -1.66 -17.92
CA VAL A 248 4.29 -2.52 -18.21
C VAL A 248 5.33 -2.54 -17.08
N GLY A 249 5.14 -1.74 -16.05
CA GLY A 249 6.04 -1.63 -14.90
C GLY A 249 7.46 -1.21 -15.27
N ALA A 250 8.44 -1.63 -14.45
CA ALA A 250 9.85 -1.38 -14.69
C ALA A 250 10.51 -2.46 -15.57
N VAL A 251 9.93 -3.65 -15.63
CA VAL A 251 10.40 -4.81 -16.41
C VAL A 251 9.17 -5.54 -16.94
N PRO A 252 9.01 -5.71 -18.27
CA PRO A 252 9.97 -5.30 -19.32
C PRO A 252 10.09 -3.77 -19.46
N GLY A 253 9.13 -2.98 -18.95
CA GLY A 253 9.07 -1.53 -19.05
C GLY A 253 8.61 -1.02 -20.41
N PRO A 254 8.56 0.31 -20.60
CA PRO A 254 8.32 0.96 -21.88
C PRO A 254 9.17 0.41 -23.02
N ALA A 255 8.66 0.44 -24.24
CA ALA A 255 9.38 -0.05 -25.42
C ALA A 255 10.75 0.64 -25.57
N SER A 256 10.80 1.94 -25.27
CA SER A 256 12.04 2.76 -25.25
C SER A 256 13.10 2.29 -24.28
N PHE A 257 12.78 1.47 -23.26
CA PHE A 257 13.80 0.95 -22.34
C PHE A 257 14.69 -0.12 -22.97
N GLY A 258 14.28 -0.70 -24.10
CA GLY A 258 15.05 -1.72 -24.80
C GLY A 258 15.15 -3.07 -24.06
N ARG A 259 14.28 -3.31 -23.07
CA ARG A 259 14.27 -4.50 -22.20
C ARG A 259 13.23 -5.54 -22.58
N GLY A 260 12.68 -5.45 -23.78
CA GLY A 260 11.68 -6.39 -24.31
C GLY A 260 10.23 -5.91 -24.23
N GLY A 261 9.99 -4.70 -23.74
CA GLY A 261 8.67 -4.04 -23.82
C GLY A 261 8.24 -3.84 -25.26
N LYS A 262 6.95 -4.04 -25.57
CA LYS A 262 6.36 -3.89 -26.89
C LYS A 262 5.12 -3.00 -26.88
N GLU A 263 4.54 -2.78 -25.72
CA GLU A 263 3.34 -1.98 -25.55
C GLU A 263 3.67 -0.49 -25.69
N SER A 264 2.70 0.27 -26.21
CA SER A 264 2.77 1.74 -26.24
C SER A 264 2.54 2.31 -24.85
N THR A 265 3.43 3.19 -24.41
CA THR A 265 3.30 3.84 -23.08
C THR A 265 3.45 5.35 -23.16
N MET A 266 3.04 6.06 -22.08
CA MET A 266 3.22 7.50 -22.04
C MET A 266 4.70 7.91 -22.02
N THR A 267 5.60 7.08 -21.49
CA THR A 267 7.05 7.30 -21.57
C THR A 267 7.53 7.34 -23.03
N ASP A 268 7.03 6.42 -23.88
CA ASP A 268 7.37 6.36 -25.31
C ASP A 268 6.83 7.61 -26.04
N VAL A 269 5.60 8.03 -25.74
CA VAL A 269 5.00 9.26 -26.28
C VAL A 269 5.84 10.48 -25.89
N ASN A 270 6.19 10.65 -24.63
CA ASN A 270 6.98 11.77 -24.15
C ASN A 270 8.39 11.80 -24.76
N LEU A 271 8.99 10.65 -25.00
CA LEU A 271 10.27 10.54 -25.70
C LEU A 271 10.16 11.02 -27.14
N LEU A 272 9.15 10.55 -27.89
CA LEU A 272 8.95 10.92 -29.30
C LEU A 272 8.53 12.37 -29.49
N MET A 273 7.83 12.93 -28.51
CA MET A 273 7.50 14.38 -28.47
C MET A 273 8.67 15.27 -28.04
N GLY A 274 9.85 14.69 -27.71
CA GLY A 274 11.04 15.45 -27.30
C GLY A 274 10.98 15.99 -25.86
N LEU A 275 10.05 15.53 -25.04
CA LEU A 275 9.93 15.92 -23.64
C LEU A 275 10.91 15.16 -22.72
N LEU A 276 11.45 14.04 -23.19
CA LEU A 276 12.49 13.27 -22.52
C LEU A 276 13.76 13.26 -23.36
N ASP A 277 14.89 13.53 -22.71
CA ASP A 277 16.20 13.36 -23.33
C ASP A 277 16.64 11.89 -23.25
N PRO A 278 16.83 11.22 -24.40
CA PRO A 278 17.19 9.82 -24.43
C PRO A 278 18.54 9.49 -23.78
N GLN A 279 19.43 10.46 -23.60
CA GLN A 279 20.78 10.24 -23.06
C GLN A 279 20.86 10.46 -21.55
N THR A 280 19.98 11.29 -20.97
CA THR A 280 20.07 11.71 -19.56
C THR A 280 19.00 11.09 -18.66
N PHE A 281 18.18 10.17 -19.19
CA PHE A 281 17.12 9.55 -18.42
C PHE A 281 17.71 8.76 -17.22
N PHE A 282 17.10 8.93 -16.03
CA PHE A 282 17.66 8.46 -14.76
C PHE A 282 19.14 8.89 -14.53
N GLY A 283 19.44 10.16 -14.83
CA GLY A 283 20.80 10.68 -14.68
C GLY A 283 21.82 10.02 -15.62
N GLY A 284 21.35 9.49 -16.75
CA GLY A 284 22.18 8.76 -17.73
C GLY A 284 22.34 7.27 -17.42
N GLY A 285 21.67 6.77 -16.37
CA GLY A 285 21.69 5.35 -16.01
C GLY A 285 20.91 4.45 -16.98
N LEU A 286 20.01 5.02 -17.79
CA LEU A 286 19.27 4.31 -18.81
C LEU A 286 19.19 5.18 -20.08
N LYS A 287 19.65 4.64 -21.20
CA LYS A 287 19.48 5.26 -22.51
C LYS A 287 18.18 4.78 -23.14
N LEU A 288 17.37 5.74 -23.62
CA LEU A 288 16.10 5.44 -24.25
C LEU A 288 16.29 5.22 -25.77
N ASP A 289 15.61 4.22 -26.28
CA ASP A 289 15.63 3.80 -27.70
C ASP A 289 14.43 4.43 -28.43
N ILE A 290 14.71 5.42 -29.27
CA ILE A 290 13.71 6.18 -30.02
C ILE A 290 13.05 5.27 -31.09
N ASP A 291 13.81 4.38 -31.72
CA ASP A 291 13.29 3.53 -32.79
C ASP A 291 12.31 2.51 -32.26
N ARG A 292 12.60 1.92 -31.09
CA ARG A 292 11.65 1.03 -30.40
C ARG A 292 10.39 1.73 -29.95
N ALA A 293 10.50 2.93 -29.39
CA ALA A 293 9.32 3.74 -29.05
C ALA A 293 8.45 4.01 -30.27
N ARG A 294 9.07 4.40 -31.39
CA ARG A 294 8.36 4.67 -32.65
C ARG A 294 7.67 3.40 -33.18
N ALA A 295 8.38 2.27 -33.21
CA ALA A 295 7.81 1.01 -33.66
C ALA A 295 6.58 0.61 -32.80
N ALA A 296 6.65 0.75 -31.47
CA ALA A 296 5.53 0.44 -30.60
C ALA A 296 4.30 1.32 -30.88
N ILE A 297 4.49 2.65 -31.06
CA ILE A 297 3.39 3.57 -31.40
C ILE A 297 2.81 3.23 -32.79
N ASP A 298 3.67 2.96 -33.76
CA ASP A 298 3.22 2.63 -35.12
C ASP A 298 2.44 1.31 -35.19
N GLU A 299 2.94 0.26 -34.53
CA GLU A 299 2.33 -1.07 -34.55
C GLU A 299 1.03 -1.12 -33.76
N ASN A 300 1.00 -0.53 -32.56
CA ASN A 300 -0.14 -0.68 -31.65
C ASN A 300 -1.22 0.38 -31.84
N ILE A 301 -0.90 1.56 -32.39
CA ILE A 301 -1.81 2.71 -32.44
C ILE A 301 -1.98 3.26 -33.86
N ALA A 302 -0.89 3.75 -34.51
CA ALA A 302 -1.02 4.50 -35.76
C ALA A 302 -1.54 3.63 -36.91
N SER A 303 -0.94 2.44 -37.14
CA SER A 303 -1.35 1.52 -38.19
C SER A 303 -2.77 1.00 -38.03
N PRO A 304 -3.20 0.54 -36.82
CA PRO A 304 -4.57 0.10 -36.61
C PRO A 304 -5.63 1.21 -36.80
N LEU A 305 -5.30 2.46 -36.48
CA LEU A 305 -6.20 3.61 -36.65
C LEU A 305 -6.12 4.22 -38.07
N GLY A 306 -5.13 3.81 -38.89
CA GLY A 306 -4.92 4.36 -40.23
C GLY A 306 -4.52 5.83 -40.23
N ILE A 307 -3.77 6.30 -39.20
CA ILE A 307 -3.32 7.67 -39.03
C ILE A 307 -1.77 7.74 -39.03
N SER A 308 -1.24 8.93 -39.14
CA SER A 308 0.21 9.14 -39.02
C SER A 308 0.68 8.95 -37.56
N ALA A 309 1.97 8.64 -37.37
CA ALA A 309 2.57 8.55 -36.05
C ALA A 309 2.41 9.86 -35.26
N ASP A 310 2.57 11.01 -35.92
CA ASP A 310 2.46 12.33 -35.26
C ASP A 310 1.01 12.59 -34.81
N GLU A 311 0.01 12.23 -35.59
CA GLU A 311 -1.40 12.28 -35.16
C GLU A 311 -1.68 11.32 -34.00
N ALA A 312 -1.06 10.13 -34.00
CA ALA A 312 -1.19 9.17 -32.90
C ALA A 312 -0.61 9.76 -31.61
N LEU A 313 0.57 10.39 -31.65
CA LEU A 313 1.18 11.03 -30.46
C LEU A 313 0.27 12.08 -29.84
N VAL A 314 -0.34 12.94 -30.67
CA VAL A 314 -1.25 13.99 -30.16
C VAL A 314 -2.47 13.36 -29.50
N LYS A 315 -3.12 12.38 -30.16
CA LYS A 315 -4.30 11.70 -29.61
C LYS A 315 -4.00 10.95 -28.31
N LEU A 316 -2.85 10.29 -28.23
CA LEU A 316 -2.42 9.58 -27.04
C LEU A 316 -2.18 10.55 -25.88
N ARG A 317 -1.54 11.70 -26.16
CA ARG A 317 -1.32 12.75 -25.17
C ARG A 317 -2.63 13.32 -24.67
N ASP A 318 -3.54 13.70 -25.57
CA ASP A 318 -4.85 14.24 -25.22
C ASP A 318 -5.67 13.26 -24.35
N ALA A 319 -5.66 11.98 -24.69
CA ALA A 319 -6.35 10.95 -23.91
C ALA A 319 -5.75 10.79 -22.52
N TYR A 320 -4.41 10.83 -22.42
CA TYR A 320 -3.72 10.75 -21.12
C TYR A 320 -4.00 11.97 -20.25
N ASP A 321 -3.86 13.17 -20.82
CA ASP A 321 -4.09 14.42 -20.10
C ASP A 321 -5.55 14.53 -19.63
N LYS A 322 -6.50 14.07 -20.45
CA LYS A 322 -7.91 13.98 -20.08
C LYS A 322 -8.10 13.02 -18.89
N LYS A 323 -7.53 11.81 -18.97
CA LYS A 323 -7.65 10.83 -17.87
C LYS A 323 -7.11 11.36 -16.56
N VAL A 324 -5.92 11.97 -16.57
CA VAL A 324 -5.34 12.58 -15.37
C VAL A 324 -6.19 13.75 -14.86
N SER A 325 -6.71 14.58 -15.76
CA SER A 325 -7.59 15.69 -15.41
C SER A 325 -8.88 15.24 -14.75
N ASP A 326 -9.50 14.17 -15.28
CA ASP A 326 -10.73 13.59 -14.72
C ASP A 326 -10.48 13.07 -13.29
N GLU A 327 -9.35 12.39 -13.04
CA GLU A 327 -8.95 11.92 -11.70
C GLU A 327 -8.72 13.06 -10.69
N ILE A 328 -8.11 14.17 -11.14
CA ILE A 328 -7.93 15.36 -10.29
C ILE A 328 -9.28 15.98 -9.93
N VAL A 329 -10.18 16.10 -10.90
CA VAL A 329 -11.52 16.67 -10.68
C VAL A 329 -12.34 15.78 -9.76
N GLU A 330 -12.27 14.48 -9.93
CA GLU A 330 -12.94 13.51 -9.05
C GLU A 330 -12.42 13.66 -7.62
N PHE A 331 -11.10 13.63 -7.41
CA PHE A 331 -10.49 13.82 -6.10
C PHE A 331 -10.90 15.16 -5.45
N ALA A 332 -10.87 16.26 -6.19
CA ALA A 332 -11.20 17.58 -5.69
C ALA A 332 -12.71 17.76 -5.35
N ASN A 333 -13.59 16.97 -5.95
CA ASN A 333 -15.04 17.02 -5.68
C ASN A 333 -15.45 16.14 -4.49
N VAL A 334 -14.64 15.15 -4.12
CA VAL A 334 -14.91 14.23 -2.99
C VAL A 334 -14.26 14.72 -1.71
N SER A 335 -13.18 15.48 -1.78
CA SER A 335 -12.43 16.09 -0.66
C SER A 335 -12.94 17.55 -0.34
#